data_6558cdf69df44da6fdf5c31a18ba16c0
#
_entry.id   6558cdf69df44da6fdf5c31a18ba16c0
#
_cell.length_a   1.000
_cell.length_b   1.000
_cell.length_c   1.000
_cell.angle_alpha   90.00
_cell.angle_beta   90.00
_cell.angle_gamma   90.00
#
_symmetry.space_group_name_H-M   'P 1'
#
loop_
_entity.id
_entity.type
_entity.pdbx_description
1 polymer ?
#
loop_
_entity_poly.entity_id
_entity_poly.type
_entity_poly.pdbx_seq_one_letter_code
_entity_poly.pdbx_strand_id
1 'polypeptide(L)'
;MNGKLYHLNDRTSKYQNLAQIKRQHQYLKLPGEFKTRLPQEIVFPNMVSGRVDEFYYNNEGLLINFEEESKPITPNNLMKFAKYIIFASYWYSDGKAYLVVLCHHDPGKTEEMYEYAPSVHIKVHYIYIDQDSLWEKYDNLIKKVEQKKELSEMESLDIAFVCKFISKEYAPYVIETLSSIYKEAIIEDKLLKMDVGVILGGMILKHITNPNKQNRLLEMIDMRHIENEIGKLVYDEYGDILDAKDKEIEEKNKKLENLNQTNKKYKENIKKLSKIKDLNSPKAKELINSL
;
A
#
# COMPACT_ATOMS: atom_id res chain seq x y z
N MET A 1 -17.98 -7.21 9.34
CA MET A 1 -17.21 -7.02 8.10
C MET A 1 -16.66 -5.60 7.88
N ASN A 2 -16.84 -4.64 8.81
CA ASN A 2 -16.47 -3.22 8.59
C ASN A 2 -15.00 -2.84 8.82
N GLY A 3 -14.14 -3.73 9.26
CA GLY A 3 -12.72 -3.42 9.50
C GLY A 3 -11.78 -3.55 8.29
N LYS A 4 -12.24 -4.18 7.21
CA LYS A 4 -11.39 -4.48 6.04
C LYS A 4 -11.26 -3.33 5.02
N LEU A 5 -12.18 -2.36 5.03
CA LEU A 5 -12.24 -1.29 4.03
C LEU A 5 -11.41 -0.04 4.36
N TYR A 6 -11.03 0.17 5.62
CA TYR A 6 -10.44 1.43 6.09
C TYR A 6 -9.06 1.77 5.52
N HIS A 7 -8.35 0.82 4.91
CA HIS A 7 -7.02 1.03 4.32
C HIS A 7 -6.92 0.56 2.86
N LEU A 8 -8.04 0.39 2.16
CA LEU A 8 -8.02 -0.18 0.81
C LEU A 8 -7.25 0.70 -0.17
N ASN A 9 -7.42 2.03 -0.11
CA ASN A 9 -6.66 2.97 -0.95
C ASN A 9 -5.16 2.88 -0.71
N ASP A 10 -4.78 2.92 0.56
CA ASP A 10 -3.38 2.81 0.98
C ASP A 10 -2.78 1.46 0.55
N ARG A 11 -3.55 0.37 0.67
CA ARG A 11 -3.11 -0.96 0.23
C ARG A 11 -3.00 -1.06 -1.29
N THR A 12 -3.95 -0.53 -2.04
CA THR A 12 -3.93 -0.55 -3.51
C THR A 12 -2.79 0.30 -4.04
N SER A 13 -2.56 1.50 -3.48
CA SER A 13 -1.42 2.34 -3.85
C SER A 13 -0.09 1.69 -3.49
N LYS A 14 0.01 1.09 -2.29
CA LYS A 14 1.21 0.35 -1.89
C LYS A 14 1.47 -0.86 -2.78
N TYR A 15 0.45 -1.62 -3.15
CA TYR A 15 0.60 -2.72 -4.08
C TYR A 15 1.09 -2.23 -5.44
N GLN A 16 0.47 -1.19 -6.00
CA GLN A 16 0.89 -0.61 -7.27
C GLN A 16 2.35 -0.14 -7.22
N ASN A 17 2.71 0.55 -6.15
CA ASN A 17 4.09 1.00 -5.96
C ASN A 17 5.06 -0.17 -5.79
N LEU A 18 4.68 -1.22 -5.05
CA LEU A 18 5.52 -2.39 -4.83
C LEU A 18 5.76 -3.21 -6.10
N ALA A 19 4.70 -3.53 -6.83
CA ALA A 19 4.78 -4.42 -7.98
C ALA A 19 5.27 -3.71 -9.25
N GLN A 20 5.03 -2.40 -9.37
CA GLN A 20 5.15 -1.69 -10.64
C GLN A 20 6.00 -0.42 -10.61
N ILE A 21 6.78 -0.19 -9.55
CA ILE A 21 7.54 1.07 -9.41
C ILE A 21 8.40 1.38 -10.64
N LYS A 22 9.00 0.38 -11.27
CA LYS A 22 9.78 0.54 -12.50
C LYS A 22 8.91 1.05 -13.64
N ARG A 23 7.74 0.43 -13.86
CA ARG A 23 6.79 0.80 -14.90
C ARG A 23 6.15 2.16 -14.62
N GLN A 24 5.81 2.41 -13.35
CA GLN A 24 5.27 3.69 -12.89
C GLN A 24 6.27 4.83 -13.08
N HIS A 25 7.54 4.60 -12.75
CA HIS A 25 8.64 5.55 -13.02
C HIS A 25 8.69 5.96 -14.49
N GLN A 26 8.65 4.98 -15.39
CA GLN A 26 8.66 5.20 -16.83
C GLN A 26 7.36 5.87 -17.32
N TYR A 27 6.21 5.42 -16.84
CA TYR A 27 4.91 5.99 -17.18
C TYR A 27 4.80 7.46 -16.80
N LEU A 28 5.28 7.83 -15.62
CA LEU A 28 5.29 9.20 -15.12
C LEU A 28 6.47 10.03 -15.65
N LYS A 29 7.31 9.45 -16.50
CA LYS A 29 8.49 10.11 -17.11
C LYS A 29 9.43 10.73 -16.06
N LEU A 30 9.67 10.01 -14.98
CA LEU A 30 10.61 10.45 -13.94
C LEU A 30 12.06 10.44 -14.44
N PRO A 31 12.97 11.21 -13.83
CA PRO A 31 14.36 11.34 -14.29
C PRO A 31 15.12 10.01 -14.33
N GLY A 32 15.81 9.74 -15.42
CA GLY A 32 16.60 8.52 -15.63
C GLY A 32 15.76 7.27 -15.74
N GLU A 33 16.33 6.12 -15.40
CA GLU A 33 15.64 4.83 -15.35
C GLU A 33 15.68 4.27 -13.93
N PHE A 34 14.63 3.55 -13.52
CA PHE A 34 14.61 2.85 -12.24
C PHE A 34 15.79 1.87 -12.14
N LYS A 35 16.51 1.88 -11.02
CA LYS A 35 17.63 0.99 -10.77
C LYS A 35 17.37 0.02 -9.62
N THR A 36 17.13 0.54 -8.41
CA THR A 36 16.97 -0.30 -7.23
C THR A 36 16.18 0.40 -6.15
N ARG A 37 15.32 -0.34 -5.48
CA ARG A 37 14.51 0.14 -4.35
C ARG A 37 15.34 0.23 -3.07
N LEU A 38 14.97 1.15 -2.21
CA LEU A 38 15.50 1.33 -0.87
C LEU A 38 14.42 1.04 0.19
N PRO A 39 14.83 0.84 1.46
CA PRO A 39 13.86 0.71 2.55
C PRO A 39 12.95 1.94 2.65
N GLN A 40 11.66 1.69 2.84
CA GLN A 40 10.65 2.74 2.99
C GLN A 40 10.61 3.34 4.40
N GLU A 41 11.21 2.69 5.37
CA GLU A 41 11.24 3.17 6.75
C GLU A 41 12.50 4.01 7.00
N ILE A 42 12.31 5.20 7.54
CA ILE A 42 13.38 6.10 7.97
C ILE A 42 13.29 6.24 9.49
N VAL A 43 14.40 5.98 10.18
CA VAL A 43 14.53 6.22 11.60
C VAL A 43 15.21 7.57 11.81
N PHE A 44 14.52 8.50 12.46
CA PHE A 44 15.03 9.83 12.79
C PHE A 44 15.93 9.79 14.03
N PRO A 45 16.78 10.80 14.26
CA PRO A 45 17.67 10.85 15.43
C PRO A 45 16.95 10.80 16.79
N ASN A 46 15.68 11.18 16.86
CA ASN A 46 14.84 11.08 18.06
C ASN A 46 14.18 9.68 18.22
N MET A 47 14.65 8.68 17.50
CA MET A 47 14.14 7.30 17.51
C MET A 47 12.68 7.14 17.05
N VAL A 48 12.10 8.17 16.46
CA VAL A 48 10.78 8.07 15.79
C VAL A 48 11.01 7.60 14.37
N SER A 49 10.23 6.62 13.91
CA SER A 49 10.26 6.21 12.51
C SER A 49 9.26 6.98 11.66
N GLY A 50 9.64 7.26 10.44
CA GLY A 50 8.78 7.73 9.37
C GLY A 50 8.72 6.71 8.25
N ARG A 51 7.62 6.67 7.52
CA ARG A 51 7.46 5.81 6.37
C ARG A 51 7.13 6.65 5.15
N VAL A 52 7.90 6.44 4.10
CA VAL A 52 7.70 7.01 2.76
C VAL A 52 6.88 6.05 1.91
N ASP A 53 6.25 6.55 0.87
CA ASP A 53 5.56 5.68 -0.07
C ASP A 53 6.59 4.89 -0.88
N GLU A 54 7.57 5.54 -1.50
CA GLU A 54 8.68 4.86 -2.17
C GLU A 54 9.99 5.64 -2.10
N PHE A 55 11.09 4.90 -1.86
CA PHE A 55 12.46 5.33 -2.08
C PHE A 55 13.17 4.39 -3.04
N TYR A 56 13.90 4.96 -4.01
CA TYR A 56 14.71 4.19 -4.93
C TYR A 56 15.77 5.05 -5.62
N TYR A 57 16.77 4.39 -6.18
CA TYR A 57 17.74 5.02 -7.07
C TYR A 57 17.32 4.86 -8.52
N ASN A 58 17.61 5.89 -9.31
CA ASN A 58 17.68 5.74 -10.75
C ASN A 58 19.11 5.29 -11.18
N ASN A 59 19.28 5.03 -12.49
CA ASN A 59 20.57 4.60 -13.07
C ASN A 59 21.66 5.68 -13.02
N GLU A 60 21.29 6.95 -12.81
CA GLU A 60 22.20 8.09 -12.67
C GLU A 60 22.66 8.30 -11.21
N GLY A 61 22.21 7.45 -10.29
CA GLY A 61 22.53 7.58 -8.86
C GLY A 61 21.72 8.64 -8.13
N LEU A 62 20.66 9.16 -8.75
CA LEU A 62 19.75 10.10 -8.11
C LEU A 62 18.79 9.34 -7.18
N LEU A 63 18.72 9.73 -5.92
CA LEU A 63 17.72 9.23 -4.98
C LEU A 63 16.36 9.86 -5.30
N ILE A 64 15.36 9.04 -5.56
CA ILE A 64 13.98 9.50 -5.78
C ILE A 64 13.15 9.17 -4.54
N ASN A 65 12.59 10.22 -3.93
CA ASN A 65 11.52 10.12 -2.96
C ASN A 65 10.20 10.37 -3.68
N PHE A 66 9.41 9.32 -3.84
CA PHE A 66 8.10 9.37 -4.47
C PHE A 66 7.02 9.27 -3.40
N GLU A 67 6.14 10.27 -3.36
CA GLU A 67 4.98 10.32 -2.46
C GLU A 67 3.70 10.45 -3.29
N GLU A 68 2.62 9.84 -2.83
CA GLU A 68 1.30 9.97 -3.45
C GLU A 68 0.32 10.64 -2.48
N GLU A 69 -0.27 11.75 -2.89
CA GLU A 69 -1.16 12.52 -2.03
C GLU A 69 -2.58 12.60 -2.59
N SER A 70 -3.50 11.97 -1.87
CA SER A 70 -4.92 11.87 -2.26
C SER A 70 -5.77 13.08 -1.85
N LYS A 71 -5.20 14.03 -1.10
CA LYS A 71 -5.84 15.26 -0.65
C LYS A 71 -5.04 16.46 -1.13
N PRO A 72 -5.61 17.67 -1.13
CA PRO A 72 -4.84 18.89 -1.37
C PRO A 72 -3.62 18.97 -0.43
N ILE A 73 -2.46 19.28 -1.02
CA ILE A 73 -1.20 19.36 -0.28
C ILE A 73 -1.24 20.48 0.73
N THR A 74 -0.81 20.21 1.94
CA THR A 74 -0.74 21.17 3.05
C THR A 74 0.72 21.45 3.42
N PRO A 75 1.02 22.55 4.12
CA PRO A 75 2.36 22.81 4.68
C PRO A 75 2.89 21.66 5.54
N ASN A 76 2.00 20.94 6.26
CA ASN A 76 2.40 19.77 7.06
C ASN A 76 2.85 18.59 6.20
N ASN A 77 2.22 18.38 5.03
CA ASN A 77 2.68 17.37 4.06
C ASN A 77 4.09 17.73 3.57
N LEU A 78 4.30 18.99 3.17
CA LEU A 78 5.61 19.45 2.67
C LEU A 78 6.70 19.33 3.74
N MET A 79 6.40 19.69 4.99
CA MET A 79 7.33 19.51 6.11
C MET A 79 7.68 18.02 6.33
N LYS A 80 6.70 17.14 6.23
CA LYS A 80 6.89 15.68 6.33
C LYS A 80 7.81 15.19 5.21
N PHE A 81 7.52 15.52 3.96
CA PHE A 81 8.31 15.11 2.81
C PHE A 81 9.72 15.68 2.84
N ALA A 82 9.85 16.96 3.25
CA ALA A 82 11.15 17.59 3.42
C ALA A 82 12.02 16.87 4.46
N LYS A 83 11.46 16.46 5.59
CA LYS A 83 12.18 15.63 6.57
C LYS A 83 12.67 14.34 5.94
N TYR A 84 11.82 13.64 5.22
CA TYR A 84 12.17 12.37 4.60
C TYR A 84 13.34 12.54 3.62
N ILE A 85 13.24 13.48 2.69
CA ILE A 85 14.26 13.68 1.68
C ILE A 85 15.60 14.15 2.26
N ILE A 86 15.61 15.01 3.30
CA ILE A 86 16.82 15.46 3.97
C ILE A 86 17.55 14.28 4.61
N PHE A 87 16.84 13.47 5.40
CA PHE A 87 17.46 12.32 6.06
C PHE A 87 17.85 11.24 5.08
N ALA A 88 17.03 10.96 4.08
CA ALA A 88 17.38 9.98 3.05
C ALA A 88 18.58 10.42 2.22
N SER A 89 18.68 11.69 1.84
CA SER A 89 19.82 12.20 1.09
C SER A 89 21.13 12.11 1.90
N TYR A 90 21.05 12.33 3.20
CA TYR A 90 22.22 12.16 4.09
C TYR A 90 22.66 10.69 4.17
N TRP A 91 21.72 9.74 4.30
CA TRP A 91 22.05 8.34 4.47
C TRP A 91 22.38 7.60 3.17
N TYR A 92 21.81 8.04 2.04
CA TYR A 92 21.78 7.23 0.83
C TYR A 92 22.33 7.90 -0.43
N SER A 93 22.51 9.23 -0.50
CA SER A 93 22.75 9.87 -1.81
C SER A 93 23.80 10.97 -1.87
N ASP A 94 24.58 11.19 -0.82
CA ASP A 94 25.54 12.31 -0.78
C ASP A 94 24.92 13.65 -1.21
N GLY A 95 23.64 13.86 -0.89
CA GLY A 95 22.88 15.09 -1.17
C GLY A 95 22.18 15.15 -2.53
N LYS A 96 22.27 14.12 -3.37
CA LYS A 96 21.56 14.07 -4.66
C LYS A 96 20.20 13.40 -4.50
N ALA A 97 19.17 14.20 -4.31
CA ALA A 97 17.82 13.68 -4.10
C ALA A 97 16.78 14.46 -4.89
N TYR A 98 15.72 13.76 -5.30
CA TYR A 98 14.61 14.27 -6.10
C TYR A 98 13.29 13.94 -5.40
N LEU A 99 12.58 14.96 -4.92
CA LEU A 99 11.27 14.79 -4.31
C LEU A 99 10.19 15.01 -5.36
N VAL A 100 9.36 13.99 -5.56
CA VAL A 100 8.20 14.05 -6.45
C VAL A 100 6.94 13.64 -5.71
N VAL A 101 5.86 14.38 -5.93
CA VAL A 101 4.55 14.12 -5.35
C VAL A 101 3.53 13.91 -6.47
N LEU A 102 2.95 12.72 -6.52
CA LEU A 102 1.83 12.41 -7.41
C LEU A 102 0.53 12.87 -6.76
N CYS A 103 -0.13 13.83 -7.36
CA CYS A 103 -1.28 14.52 -6.80
C CYS A 103 -2.60 14.04 -7.41
N HIS A 104 -3.60 13.74 -6.57
CA HIS A 104 -4.97 13.50 -7.02
C HIS A 104 -5.78 14.79 -7.22
N HIS A 105 -5.28 15.91 -6.72
CA HIS A 105 -5.86 17.24 -6.90
C HIS A 105 -4.84 18.13 -7.60
N ASP A 106 -5.33 19.01 -8.47
CA ASP A 106 -4.46 19.95 -9.14
C ASP A 106 -3.73 20.84 -8.13
N PRO A 107 -2.39 20.78 -8.06
CA PRO A 107 -1.61 21.64 -7.19
C PRO A 107 -1.44 23.07 -7.73
N GLY A 108 -1.93 23.38 -8.95
CA GLY A 108 -1.80 24.68 -9.62
C GLY A 108 -0.36 25.02 -10.03
N LYS A 109 0.57 24.08 -9.91
CA LYS A 109 2.00 24.26 -10.23
C LYS A 109 2.65 22.90 -10.48
N THR A 110 3.75 22.90 -11.23
CA THR A 110 4.54 21.68 -11.50
C THR A 110 5.74 21.54 -10.56
N GLU A 111 6.17 22.65 -9.94
CA GLU A 111 7.26 22.63 -8.97
C GLU A 111 7.17 23.81 -7.99
N GLU A 112 7.83 23.67 -6.85
CA GLU A 112 8.04 24.78 -5.91
C GLU A 112 9.32 24.60 -5.10
N MET A 113 9.85 25.71 -4.60
CA MET A 113 10.91 25.73 -3.60
C MET A 113 10.26 25.85 -2.21
N TYR A 114 10.31 24.78 -1.43
CA TYR A 114 9.84 24.76 -0.06
C TYR A 114 10.98 25.12 0.89
N GLU A 115 10.79 26.18 1.68
CA GLU A 115 11.72 26.56 2.75
C GLU A 115 11.43 25.73 4.00
N TYR A 116 12.29 24.75 4.26
CA TYR A 116 12.22 23.93 5.46
C TYR A 116 12.80 24.64 6.70
N ALA A 117 13.87 25.40 6.51
CA ALA A 117 14.54 26.24 7.48
C ALA A 117 15.25 27.40 6.74
N PRO A 118 15.66 28.50 7.40
CA PRO A 118 16.20 29.69 6.74
C PRO A 118 17.33 29.47 5.73
N SER A 119 18.02 28.35 5.81
CA SER A 119 19.12 28.01 4.86
C SER A 119 18.90 26.65 4.18
N VAL A 120 17.71 26.06 4.30
CA VAL A 120 17.40 24.74 3.76
C VAL A 120 16.18 24.82 2.88
N HIS A 121 16.41 24.77 1.56
CA HIS A 121 15.38 24.81 0.56
C HIS A 121 15.31 23.46 -0.15
N ILE A 122 14.08 22.97 -0.37
CA ILE A 122 13.85 21.71 -1.06
C ILE A 122 12.97 21.97 -2.26
N LYS A 123 13.43 21.53 -3.42
CA LYS A 123 12.64 21.55 -4.63
C LYS A 123 11.66 20.39 -4.62
N VAL A 124 10.38 20.68 -4.70
CA VAL A 124 9.29 19.71 -4.80
C VAL A 124 8.78 19.72 -6.22
N HIS A 125 8.69 18.55 -6.83
CA HIS A 125 8.10 18.36 -8.15
C HIS A 125 6.73 17.73 -8.00
N TYR A 126 5.74 18.28 -8.68
CA TYR A 126 4.37 17.80 -8.67
C TYR A 126 4.01 17.16 -10.00
N ILE A 127 3.39 16.02 -9.93
CA ILE A 127 2.76 15.35 -11.06
C ILE A 127 1.26 15.32 -10.80
N TYR A 128 0.52 15.90 -11.71
CA TYR A 128 -0.94 15.85 -11.74
C TYR A 128 -1.39 15.36 -13.10
N ILE A 129 -2.27 14.36 -13.12
CA ILE A 129 -2.85 13.84 -14.34
C ILE A 129 -4.22 14.51 -14.48
N ASP A 130 -4.32 15.44 -15.42
CA ASP A 130 -5.56 16.19 -15.64
C ASP A 130 -6.68 15.31 -16.18
N GLN A 131 -7.93 15.74 -15.93
CA GLN A 131 -9.11 14.94 -16.27
C GLN A 131 -9.28 14.76 -17.80
N ASP A 132 -8.89 15.75 -18.61
CA ASP A 132 -9.02 15.66 -20.07
C ASP A 132 -8.07 14.59 -20.61
N SER A 133 -6.83 14.54 -20.14
CA SER A 133 -5.88 13.48 -20.45
C SER A 133 -6.38 12.10 -20.03
N LEU A 134 -7.07 11.98 -18.87
CA LEU A 134 -7.65 10.71 -18.44
C LEU A 134 -8.81 10.26 -19.34
N TRP A 135 -9.65 11.18 -19.77
CA TRP A 135 -10.71 10.89 -20.74
C TRP A 135 -10.17 10.49 -22.10
N GLU A 136 -9.14 11.17 -22.59
CA GLU A 136 -8.47 10.79 -23.85
C GLU A 136 -7.93 9.36 -23.79
N LYS A 137 -7.26 9.00 -22.69
CA LYS A 137 -6.75 7.63 -22.45
C LYS A 137 -7.90 6.61 -22.40
N TYR A 138 -8.97 6.93 -21.69
CA TYR A 138 -10.16 6.09 -21.60
C TYR A 138 -10.78 5.83 -22.98
N ASP A 139 -10.96 6.86 -23.80
CA ASP A 139 -11.50 6.72 -25.16
C ASP A 139 -10.57 5.91 -26.07
N ASN A 140 -9.26 6.07 -25.92
CA ASN A 140 -8.28 5.30 -26.68
C ASN A 140 -8.31 3.81 -26.31
N LEU A 141 -8.47 3.48 -25.04
CA LEU A 141 -8.62 2.09 -24.58
C LEU A 141 -9.87 1.43 -25.21
N ILE A 142 -11.02 2.12 -25.19
CA ILE A 142 -12.25 1.64 -25.83
C ILE A 142 -12.00 1.34 -27.32
N LYS A 143 -11.50 2.32 -28.06
CA LYS A 143 -11.25 2.18 -29.51
C LYS A 143 -10.32 1.01 -29.85
N LYS A 144 -9.27 0.80 -29.04
CA LYS A 144 -8.31 -0.29 -29.29
C LYS A 144 -8.92 -1.66 -29.03
N VAL A 145 -9.65 -1.81 -27.94
CA VAL A 145 -10.30 -3.09 -27.59
C VAL A 145 -11.40 -3.43 -28.60
N GLU A 146 -12.22 -2.46 -29.02
CA GLU A 146 -13.21 -2.65 -30.08
C GLU A 146 -12.57 -3.10 -31.42
N GLN A 147 -11.36 -2.60 -31.71
CA GLN A 147 -10.59 -3.00 -32.88
C GLN A 147 -9.81 -4.31 -32.69
N LYS A 148 -9.94 -4.97 -31.51
CA LYS A 148 -9.20 -6.18 -31.13
C LYS A 148 -7.68 -6.03 -31.27
N LYS A 149 -7.17 -4.85 -31.00
CA LYS A 149 -5.73 -4.55 -30.99
C LYS A 149 -5.15 -4.84 -29.62
N GLU A 150 -3.91 -5.30 -29.64
CA GLU A 150 -3.14 -5.46 -28.41
C GLU A 150 -2.86 -4.11 -27.73
N LEU A 151 -2.91 -4.09 -26.39
CA LEU A 151 -2.51 -2.94 -25.60
C LEU A 151 -1.00 -3.02 -25.33
N SER A 152 -0.30 -1.94 -25.62
CA SER A 152 1.08 -1.78 -25.16
C SER A 152 1.16 -1.76 -23.63
N GLU A 153 2.37 -1.87 -23.09
CA GLU A 153 2.60 -1.77 -21.63
C GLU A 153 2.02 -0.46 -21.06
N MET A 154 2.26 0.68 -21.71
CA MET A 154 1.76 1.98 -21.27
C MET A 154 0.24 2.08 -21.32
N GLU A 155 -0.39 1.55 -22.34
CA GLU A 155 -1.85 1.52 -22.46
C GLU A 155 -2.50 0.56 -21.47
N SER A 156 -1.83 -0.54 -21.15
CA SER A 156 -2.28 -1.43 -20.06
C SER A 156 -2.27 -0.72 -18.72
N LEU A 157 -1.25 0.11 -18.46
CA LEU A 157 -1.19 0.97 -17.28
C LEU A 157 -2.26 2.07 -17.29
N ASP A 158 -2.68 2.57 -18.48
CA ASP A 158 -3.78 3.54 -18.55
C ASP A 158 -5.05 3.01 -17.87
N ILE A 159 -5.34 1.70 -17.94
CA ILE A 159 -6.49 1.10 -17.20
C ILE A 159 -6.38 1.42 -15.70
N ALA A 160 -5.20 1.19 -15.11
CA ALA A 160 -4.95 1.41 -13.69
C ALA A 160 -4.98 2.90 -13.32
N PHE A 161 -4.36 3.76 -14.14
CA PHE A 161 -4.30 5.19 -13.86
C PHE A 161 -5.66 5.87 -14.08
N VAL A 162 -6.39 5.55 -15.13
CA VAL A 162 -7.73 6.10 -15.36
C VAL A 162 -8.66 5.72 -14.21
N CYS A 163 -8.75 4.45 -13.81
CA CYS A 163 -9.65 4.06 -12.72
C CYS A 163 -9.29 4.68 -11.37
N LYS A 164 -8.01 5.02 -11.15
CA LYS A 164 -7.51 5.58 -9.89
C LYS A 164 -7.66 7.09 -9.80
N PHE A 165 -7.45 7.82 -10.90
CA PHE A 165 -7.35 9.27 -10.92
C PHE A 165 -8.56 9.98 -11.54
N ILE A 166 -9.48 9.26 -12.19
CA ILE A 166 -10.74 9.84 -12.67
C ILE A 166 -11.55 10.43 -11.52
N SER A 167 -12.26 11.52 -11.76
CA SER A 167 -13.07 12.16 -10.73
C SER A 167 -14.09 11.21 -10.12
N LYS A 168 -14.34 11.36 -8.80
CA LYS A 168 -15.23 10.47 -8.04
C LYS A 168 -16.64 10.36 -8.62
N GLU A 169 -17.11 11.40 -9.26
CA GLU A 169 -18.42 11.45 -9.89
C GLU A 169 -18.55 10.41 -11.00
N TYR A 170 -17.53 10.27 -11.83
CA TYR A 170 -17.51 9.34 -12.97
C TYR A 170 -16.92 7.99 -12.64
N ALA A 171 -16.23 7.86 -11.51
CA ALA A 171 -15.51 6.65 -11.16
C ALA A 171 -16.36 5.35 -11.25
N PRO A 172 -17.62 5.28 -10.75
CA PRO A 172 -18.42 4.06 -10.86
C PRO A 172 -18.70 3.63 -12.30
N TYR A 173 -18.98 4.59 -13.19
CA TYR A 173 -19.23 4.33 -14.60
C TYR A 173 -17.97 3.89 -15.32
N VAL A 174 -16.88 4.64 -15.14
CA VAL A 174 -15.59 4.37 -15.79
C VAL A 174 -15.04 3.02 -15.36
N ILE A 175 -15.11 2.67 -14.07
CA ILE A 175 -14.65 1.38 -13.53
C ILE A 175 -15.44 0.21 -14.14
N GLU A 176 -16.74 0.35 -14.32
CA GLU A 176 -17.57 -0.68 -14.96
C GLU A 176 -17.12 -0.95 -16.40
N THR A 177 -16.90 0.13 -17.18
CA THR A 177 -16.42 0.02 -18.56
C THR A 177 -15.00 -0.53 -18.61
N LEU A 178 -14.10 -0.05 -17.73
CA LEU A 178 -12.72 -0.55 -17.66
C LEU A 178 -12.65 -2.03 -17.25
N SER A 179 -13.60 -2.53 -16.47
CA SER A 179 -13.70 -3.97 -16.15
C SER A 179 -14.02 -4.79 -17.40
N SER A 180 -14.89 -4.29 -18.27
CA SER A 180 -15.19 -4.94 -19.56
C SER A 180 -13.98 -4.86 -20.51
N ILE A 181 -13.34 -3.69 -20.61
CA ILE A 181 -12.11 -3.48 -21.37
C ILE A 181 -11.02 -4.46 -20.91
N TYR A 182 -10.75 -4.54 -19.61
CA TYR A 182 -9.74 -5.42 -19.04
C TYR A 182 -9.99 -6.91 -19.40
N LYS A 183 -11.25 -7.34 -19.34
CA LYS A 183 -11.64 -8.71 -19.71
C LYS A 183 -11.31 -9.03 -21.18
N GLU A 184 -11.60 -8.10 -22.08
CA GLU A 184 -11.46 -8.27 -23.53
C GLU A 184 -10.07 -7.91 -24.07
N ALA A 185 -9.30 -7.12 -23.29
CA ALA A 185 -8.00 -6.62 -23.69
C ALA A 185 -6.97 -7.75 -23.90
N ILE A 186 -6.24 -7.66 -25.01
CA ILE A 186 -5.07 -8.47 -25.29
C ILE A 186 -3.88 -7.77 -24.64
N ILE A 187 -3.37 -8.36 -23.54
CA ILE A 187 -2.19 -7.89 -22.80
C ILE A 187 -1.26 -9.12 -22.73
N GLU A 188 -0.12 -9.06 -23.44
CA GLU A 188 0.81 -10.20 -23.51
C GLU A 188 1.51 -10.47 -22.18
N ASP A 189 1.92 -9.40 -21.47
CA ASP A 189 2.55 -9.52 -20.16
C ASP A 189 1.53 -9.93 -19.10
N LYS A 190 1.55 -11.20 -18.72
CA LYS A 190 0.63 -11.77 -17.73
C LYS A 190 0.77 -11.14 -16.35
N LEU A 191 1.99 -10.78 -15.92
CA LEU A 191 2.22 -10.14 -14.63
C LEU A 191 1.63 -8.72 -14.64
N LEU A 192 1.88 -7.96 -15.71
CA LEU A 192 1.27 -6.65 -15.87
C LEU A 192 -0.27 -6.74 -15.88
N LYS A 193 -0.83 -7.73 -16.59
CA LYS A 193 -2.29 -7.94 -16.59
C LYS A 193 -2.81 -8.20 -15.19
N MET A 194 -2.16 -9.07 -14.41
CA MET A 194 -2.54 -9.34 -13.02
C MET A 194 -2.45 -8.09 -12.15
N ASP A 195 -1.36 -7.35 -12.25
CA ASP A 195 -1.15 -6.12 -11.50
C ASP A 195 -2.22 -5.07 -11.77
N VAL A 196 -2.55 -4.85 -13.04
CA VAL A 196 -3.65 -3.95 -13.45
C VAL A 196 -4.98 -4.46 -12.89
N GLY A 197 -5.22 -5.76 -12.92
CA GLY A 197 -6.41 -6.40 -12.36
C GLY A 197 -6.55 -6.17 -10.84
N VAL A 198 -5.46 -6.25 -10.08
CA VAL A 198 -5.46 -5.95 -8.63
C VAL A 198 -5.88 -4.51 -8.36
N ILE A 199 -5.32 -3.56 -9.12
CA ILE A 199 -5.64 -2.13 -8.95
C ILE A 199 -7.12 -1.90 -9.29
N LEU A 200 -7.58 -2.44 -10.41
CA LEU A 200 -8.97 -2.34 -10.82
C LEU A 200 -9.92 -2.98 -9.81
N GLY A 201 -9.57 -4.16 -9.27
CA GLY A 201 -10.30 -4.82 -8.19
C GLY A 201 -10.40 -3.95 -6.94
N GLY A 202 -9.31 -3.32 -6.53
CA GLY A 202 -9.29 -2.35 -5.43
C GLY A 202 -10.23 -1.15 -5.68
N MET A 203 -10.27 -0.64 -6.91
CA MET A 203 -11.16 0.47 -7.27
C MET A 203 -12.63 0.03 -7.36
N ILE A 204 -12.93 -1.20 -7.81
CA ILE A 204 -14.27 -1.79 -7.73
C ILE A 204 -14.76 -1.81 -6.28
N LEU A 205 -13.95 -2.36 -5.36
CA LEU A 205 -14.29 -2.43 -3.94
C LEU A 205 -14.50 -1.07 -3.30
N LYS A 206 -13.81 -0.05 -3.79
CA LYS A 206 -13.88 1.32 -3.26
C LYS A 206 -15.10 2.10 -3.75
N HIS A 207 -15.41 2.01 -5.05
CA HIS A 207 -16.36 2.91 -5.70
C HIS A 207 -17.71 2.27 -6.03
N ILE A 208 -17.80 0.94 -6.09
CA ILE A 208 -19.05 0.23 -6.38
C ILE A 208 -19.69 -0.20 -5.06
N THR A 209 -20.75 0.49 -4.66
CA THR A 209 -21.41 0.26 -3.37
C THR A 209 -22.45 -0.88 -3.39
N ASN A 210 -22.98 -1.23 -4.57
CA ASN A 210 -23.93 -2.33 -4.70
C ASN A 210 -23.18 -3.67 -4.68
N PRO A 211 -23.42 -4.56 -3.68
CA PRO A 211 -22.67 -5.81 -3.52
C PRO A 211 -22.81 -6.77 -4.71
N ASN A 212 -23.99 -6.86 -5.32
CA ASN A 212 -24.22 -7.76 -6.46
C ASN A 212 -23.46 -7.26 -7.70
N LYS A 213 -23.47 -5.95 -7.94
CA LYS A 213 -22.68 -5.33 -9.02
C LYS A 213 -21.18 -5.48 -8.77
N GLN A 214 -20.74 -5.27 -7.53
CA GLN A 214 -19.35 -5.43 -7.11
C GLN A 214 -18.85 -6.85 -7.37
N ASN A 215 -19.59 -7.87 -6.92
CA ASN A 215 -19.24 -9.28 -7.14
C ASN A 215 -19.15 -9.61 -8.63
N ARG A 216 -20.16 -9.17 -9.43
CA ARG A 216 -20.14 -9.38 -10.89
C ARG A 216 -18.90 -8.79 -11.56
N LEU A 217 -18.48 -7.59 -11.16
CA LEU A 217 -17.29 -6.94 -11.74
C LEU A 217 -16.00 -7.64 -11.31
N LEU A 218 -15.89 -8.07 -10.04
CA LEU A 218 -14.75 -8.86 -9.56
C LEU A 218 -14.65 -10.21 -10.27
N GLU A 219 -15.78 -10.88 -10.53
CA GLU A 219 -15.80 -12.09 -11.36
C GLU A 219 -15.41 -11.82 -12.81
N MET A 220 -15.85 -10.67 -13.37
CA MET A 220 -15.53 -10.30 -14.75
C MET A 220 -14.02 -10.13 -14.97
N ILE A 221 -13.30 -9.57 -14.00
CA ILE A 221 -11.83 -9.42 -14.06
C ILE A 221 -11.08 -10.64 -13.54
N ASP A 222 -11.80 -11.73 -13.19
CA ASP A 222 -11.23 -12.96 -12.63
C ASP A 222 -10.36 -12.74 -11.38
N MET A 223 -10.84 -11.89 -10.48
CA MET A 223 -10.09 -11.47 -9.28
C MET A 223 -9.65 -12.66 -8.42
N ARG A 224 -10.46 -13.73 -8.37
CA ARG A 224 -10.11 -14.94 -7.61
C ARG A 224 -8.89 -15.66 -8.18
N HIS A 225 -8.78 -15.73 -9.50
CA HIS A 225 -7.59 -16.29 -10.16
C HIS A 225 -6.35 -15.42 -9.88
N ILE A 226 -6.50 -14.09 -10.00
CA ILE A 226 -5.43 -13.12 -9.71
C ILE A 226 -4.91 -13.30 -8.28
N GLU A 227 -5.81 -13.37 -7.29
CA GLU A 227 -5.45 -13.57 -5.88
C GLU A 227 -4.70 -14.90 -5.66
N ASN A 228 -5.12 -15.98 -6.32
CA ASN A 228 -4.48 -17.27 -6.23
C ASN A 228 -3.07 -17.27 -6.85
N GLU A 229 -2.89 -16.66 -8.01
CA GLU A 229 -1.58 -16.59 -8.67
C GLU A 229 -0.58 -15.72 -7.88
N ILE A 230 -1.04 -14.58 -7.36
CA ILE A 230 -0.23 -13.74 -6.47
C ILE A 230 0.12 -14.50 -5.19
N GLY A 231 -0.83 -15.24 -4.62
CA GLY A 231 -0.58 -16.09 -3.45
C GLY A 231 0.51 -17.12 -3.71
N LYS A 232 0.53 -17.76 -4.89
CA LYS A 232 1.59 -18.70 -5.29
C LYS A 232 2.94 -18.01 -5.42
N LEU A 233 3.01 -16.87 -6.13
CA LEU A 233 4.25 -16.12 -6.29
C LEU A 233 4.85 -15.68 -4.96
N VAL A 234 4.01 -15.22 -4.02
CA VAL A 234 4.45 -14.85 -2.67
C VAL A 234 4.93 -16.07 -1.90
N TYR A 235 4.26 -17.21 -2.02
CA TYR A 235 4.67 -18.44 -1.36
C TYR A 235 5.98 -19.00 -1.94
N ASP A 236 6.14 -18.98 -3.26
CA ASP A 236 7.36 -19.42 -3.92
C ASP A 236 8.59 -18.57 -3.53
N GLU A 237 8.40 -17.27 -3.29
CA GLU A 237 9.49 -16.36 -2.92
C GLU A 237 9.78 -16.35 -1.41
N TYR A 238 8.74 -16.45 -0.58
CA TYR A 238 8.82 -16.24 0.89
C TYR A 238 8.28 -17.41 1.70
N GLY A 239 7.96 -18.54 1.11
CA GLY A 239 7.30 -19.69 1.76
C GLY A 239 8.00 -20.15 3.02
N ASP A 240 9.31 -20.34 2.98
CA ASP A 240 10.12 -20.78 4.12
C ASP A 240 10.05 -19.77 5.31
N ILE A 241 9.99 -18.47 4.98
CA ILE A 241 9.88 -17.41 6.00
C ILE A 241 8.48 -17.40 6.60
N LEU A 242 7.45 -17.59 5.77
CA LEU A 242 6.06 -17.66 6.22
C LEU A 242 5.84 -18.87 7.12
N ASP A 243 6.32 -20.05 6.72
CA ASP A 243 6.23 -21.29 7.50
C ASP A 243 6.97 -21.19 8.86
N ALA A 244 8.13 -20.53 8.87
CA ALA A 244 8.87 -20.26 10.11
C ALA A 244 8.09 -19.33 11.05
N LYS A 245 7.46 -18.29 10.50
CA LYS A 245 6.64 -17.34 11.26
C LYS A 245 5.36 -17.96 11.79
N ASP A 246 4.71 -18.81 11.02
CA ASP A 246 3.51 -19.52 11.46
C ASP A 246 3.82 -20.47 12.62
N LYS A 247 4.94 -21.18 12.58
CA LYS A 247 5.43 -21.99 13.71
C LYS A 247 5.70 -21.14 14.96
N GLU A 248 6.33 -19.98 14.80
CA GLU A 248 6.57 -19.05 15.93
C GLU A 248 5.27 -18.54 16.54
N ILE A 249 4.28 -18.22 15.71
CA ILE A 249 2.94 -17.80 16.15
C ILE A 249 2.23 -18.93 16.90
N GLU A 250 2.30 -20.16 16.40
CA GLU A 250 1.70 -21.33 17.05
C GLU A 250 2.32 -21.59 18.42
N GLU A 251 3.65 -21.51 18.54
CA GLU A 251 4.35 -21.64 19.83
C GLU A 251 3.96 -20.53 20.82
N LYS A 252 3.85 -19.28 20.35
CA LYS A 252 3.41 -18.15 21.17
C LYS A 252 1.97 -18.34 21.65
N ASN A 253 1.09 -18.82 20.79
CA ASN A 253 -0.30 -19.11 21.15
C ASN A 253 -0.39 -20.22 22.21
N LYS A 254 0.38 -21.30 22.09
CA LYS A 254 0.45 -22.36 23.10
C LYS A 254 0.95 -21.82 24.46
N LYS A 255 1.97 -20.95 24.45
CA LYS A 255 2.45 -20.28 25.68
C LYS A 255 1.38 -19.40 26.30
N LEU A 256 0.64 -18.64 25.49
CA LEU A 256 -0.44 -17.78 25.94
C LEU A 256 -1.59 -18.57 26.56
N GLU A 257 -1.99 -19.69 25.97
CA GLU A 257 -2.99 -20.58 26.52
C GLU A 257 -2.59 -21.14 27.89
N ASN A 258 -1.33 -21.61 28.03
CA ASN A 258 -0.79 -22.10 29.30
C ASN A 258 -0.78 -21.01 30.38
N LEU A 259 -0.39 -19.79 30.03
CA LEU A 259 -0.42 -18.63 30.93
C LEU A 259 -1.85 -18.29 31.37
N ASN A 260 -2.80 -18.34 30.45
CA ASN A 260 -4.22 -18.10 30.76
C ASN A 260 -4.80 -19.17 31.70
N GLN A 261 -4.44 -20.44 31.51
CA GLN A 261 -4.84 -21.53 32.41
C GLN A 261 -4.24 -21.34 33.81
N THR A 262 -2.96 -20.97 33.88
CA THR A 262 -2.27 -20.67 35.13
C THR A 262 -2.92 -19.49 35.85
N ASN A 263 -3.17 -18.39 35.14
CA ASN A 263 -3.85 -17.23 35.70
C ASN A 263 -5.27 -17.54 36.19
N LYS A 264 -5.98 -18.44 35.52
CA LYS A 264 -7.30 -18.91 35.98
C LYS A 264 -7.19 -19.67 37.31
N LYS A 265 -6.22 -20.56 37.45
CA LYS A 265 -5.94 -21.29 38.71
C LYS A 265 -5.60 -20.31 39.83
N TYR A 266 -4.72 -19.34 39.59
CA TYR A 266 -4.40 -18.30 40.57
C TYR A 266 -5.62 -17.51 41.04
N LYS A 267 -6.45 -17.06 40.12
CA LYS A 267 -7.69 -16.34 40.45
C LYS A 267 -8.63 -17.18 41.31
N GLU A 268 -8.76 -18.47 41.01
CA GLU A 268 -9.58 -19.41 41.78
C GLU A 268 -9.00 -19.62 43.20
N ASN A 269 -7.67 -19.77 43.35
CA ASN A 269 -7.00 -19.92 44.61
C ASN A 269 -7.09 -18.65 45.48
N ILE A 270 -6.90 -17.48 44.88
CA ILE A 270 -7.12 -16.19 45.55
C ILE A 270 -8.56 -16.08 46.07
N LYS A 271 -9.55 -16.47 45.26
CA LYS A 271 -10.97 -16.45 45.64
C LYS A 271 -11.28 -17.44 46.78
N LYS A 272 -10.55 -18.56 46.84
CA LYS A 272 -10.66 -19.52 47.99
C LYS A 272 -10.01 -18.93 49.21
N LEU A 273 -8.81 -18.32 49.12
CA LEU A 273 -8.11 -17.67 50.22
C LEU A 273 -8.94 -16.54 50.84
N SER A 274 -9.58 -15.72 50.03
CA SER A 274 -10.42 -14.61 50.53
C SER A 274 -11.61 -15.04 51.38
N LYS A 275 -11.98 -16.34 51.36
CA LYS A 275 -13.05 -16.90 52.18
C LYS A 275 -12.57 -17.52 53.47
N ILE A 276 -11.25 -17.63 53.68
CA ILE A 276 -10.67 -18.22 54.87
C ILE A 276 -10.49 -17.15 55.95
N LYS A 277 -11.14 -17.33 57.12
CA LYS A 277 -11.07 -16.36 58.24
C LYS A 277 -9.74 -16.42 58.98
N ASP A 278 -9.07 -17.58 59.00
CA ASP A 278 -7.76 -17.77 59.66
C ASP A 278 -6.71 -18.13 58.60
N LEU A 279 -5.83 -17.17 58.27
CA LEU A 279 -4.74 -17.35 57.34
C LEU A 279 -3.60 -18.26 57.84
N ASN A 280 -3.56 -18.60 59.12
CA ASN A 280 -2.59 -19.53 59.69
C ASN A 280 -3.06 -20.99 59.63
N SER A 281 -4.27 -21.25 59.21
CA SER A 281 -4.82 -22.59 59.06
C SER A 281 -4.01 -23.43 58.03
N PRO A 282 -3.91 -24.76 58.24
CA PRO A 282 -3.23 -25.64 57.27
C PRO A 282 -3.71 -25.46 55.83
N LYS A 283 -5.01 -25.27 55.66
CA LYS A 283 -5.66 -25.07 54.35
C LYS A 283 -5.27 -23.76 53.70
N ALA A 284 -5.06 -22.69 54.48
CA ALA A 284 -4.59 -21.43 53.94
C ALA A 284 -3.12 -21.54 53.48
N LYS A 285 -2.28 -22.17 54.26
CA LYS A 285 -0.86 -22.40 53.93
C LYS A 285 -0.70 -23.23 52.66
N GLU A 286 -1.50 -24.30 52.51
CA GLU A 286 -1.49 -25.11 51.29
C GLU A 286 -1.86 -24.28 50.04
N LEU A 287 -2.89 -23.45 50.14
CA LEU A 287 -3.30 -22.56 49.02
C LEU A 287 -2.26 -21.48 48.73
N ILE A 288 -1.60 -20.91 49.75
CA ILE A 288 -0.53 -19.93 49.58
C ILE A 288 0.67 -20.56 48.85
N ASN A 289 1.04 -21.78 49.25
CA ASN A 289 2.15 -22.49 48.59
C ASN A 289 1.85 -22.92 47.16
N SER A 290 0.58 -22.88 46.73
CA SER A 290 0.15 -23.19 45.38
C SER A 290 -0.02 -21.94 44.47
N LEU A 291 0.23 -20.75 45.00
CA LEU A 291 0.29 -19.47 44.25
C LEU A 291 1.69 -19.21 43.73
#